data_930a980936a6d53199ae7ceaec393432
#
_entry.id   930a980936a6d53199ae7ceaec393432
#
_cell.length_a   1.000
_cell.length_b   1.000
_cell.length_c   1.000
_cell.angle_alpha   90.00
_cell.angle_beta   90.00
_cell.angle_gamma   90.00
#
_symmetry.space_group_name_H-M   'P 1'
#
loop_
_entity.id
_entity.type
_entity.pdbx_description
1 polymer ?
#
loop_
_entity_poly.entity_id
_entity_poly.type
_entity_poly.pdbx_seq_one_letter_code
_entity_poly.pdbx_strand_id
1 'polypeptide(L)'
;LPTGLVWVAVFQLLLIVLDVSCHGHSHQNELNKERVEDGAARSRGEKHLASEQHDTSFDHEAILGSKDAAEEFDQLPPEEAKARLKELAIKMDRDEDGFVDRLELIDWILRSFKLLTQEEAAERFEDEDKNGDGKVTWDEHVSEAFGSPQKISDSDTEDNDLRLLEEDDRYFKAADANGDGVLDKNEFPKFSHPSEFPEMQETLYEETMKRKDVNKDGYLSLEEFTTEDPEKPLSNEQYLAEKERFEVDYDKNGDRKLDKEETLNWLLPGNDEVAEQEAEHLIMNADTDNDGKLSIQEIIDHHELFVGSEATDYGEHLHNTSRFSDEL
;
A
#
# COMPACT_ATOMS: atom_id res chain seq x y z
N LEU A 1 41.06 57.72 4.11
CA LEU A 1 40.95 56.62 3.12
C LEU A 1 40.42 55.38 3.76
N PRO A 2 39.47 54.70 3.15
CA PRO A 2 38.29 54.17 3.87
C PRO A 2 38.36 52.68 4.15
N THR A 3 37.95 52.32 5.33
CA THR A 3 37.68 50.95 5.74
C THR A 3 36.23 50.89 6.20
N GLY A 4 35.37 50.39 5.36
CA GLY A 4 34.00 50.16 5.70
C GLY A 4 33.41 49.25 4.63
N LEU A 5 33.22 47.97 4.95
CA LEU A 5 32.31 47.06 4.25
C LEU A 5 32.67 45.58 4.54
N VAL A 6 32.49 45.14 5.75
CA VAL A 6 32.37 43.69 6.07
C VAL A 6 31.64 43.57 7.42
N TRP A 7 30.37 43.83 7.50
CA TRP A 7 29.51 43.47 8.65
C TRP A 7 28.03 43.64 8.33
N VAL A 8 27.53 42.99 7.29
CA VAL A 8 26.07 42.87 7.03
C VAL A 8 25.70 41.48 6.44
N ALA A 9 26.27 40.42 6.92
CA ALA A 9 25.92 39.08 6.43
C ALA A 9 25.78 38.01 7.53
N VAL A 10 25.50 38.39 8.77
CA VAL A 10 25.33 37.41 9.88
C VAL A 10 24.02 37.57 10.66
N PHE A 11 23.06 38.35 10.19
CA PHE A 11 21.82 38.58 10.94
C PHE A 11 20.56 38.18 10.20
N GLN A 12 20.62 37.22 9.23
CA GLN A 12 19.46 36.69 8.55
C GLN A 12 19.34 35.15 8.60
N LEU A 13 19.89 34.54 9.64
CA LEU A 13 19.85 33.07 9.82
C LEU A 13 19.36 32.68 11.20
N LEU A 14 18.35 33.42 11.74
CA LEU A 14 17.79 33.13 13.05
C LEU A 14 16.29 33.51 13.17
N LEU A 15 15.49 33.15 12.13
CA LEU A 15 14.03 33.28 12.18
C LEU A 15 13.33 32.25 11.28
N ILE A 16 13.81 30.99 11.28
CA ILE A 16 13.05 29.83 10.76
C ILE A 16 13.19 28.71 11.79
N VAL A 17 12.71 28.94 12.97
CA VAL A 17 12.38 27.88 13.93
C VAL A 17 11.22 28.42 14.75
N LEU A 18 10.01 28.27 14.27
CA LEU A 18 8.73 28.24 15.01
C LEU A 18 7.58 28.22 13.98
N ASP A 19 7.45 27.12 13.25
CA ASP A 19 6.15 26.73 12.70
C ASP A 19 6.13 25.19 12.61
N VAL A 20 6.25 24.56 13.77
CA VAL A 20 5.85 23.18 13.96
C VAL A 20 4.49 23.23 14.61
N SER A 21 3.48 23.45 13.80
CA SER A 21 2.10 23.34 14.23
C SER A 21 1.25 22.90 13.05
N CYS A 22 0.62 21.74 13.17
CA CYS A 22 -0.44 21.19 12.33
C CYS A 22 -0.05 20.75 10.91
N HIS A 23 0.62 19.62 10.77
CA HIS A 23 0.61 18.85 9.53
C HIS A 23 0.12 17.39 9.74
N GLY A 24 -0.68 17.14 10.76
CA GLY A 24 -1.34 15.84 10.97
C GLY A 24 -2.56 15.59 10.07
N HIS A 25 -3.03 16.60 9.32
CA HIS A 25 -4.27 16.48 8.53
C HIS A 25 -4.05 16.23 7.03
N SER A 26 -2.82 16.30 6.51
CA SER A 26 -2.60 16.12 5.06
C SER A 26 -2.39 14.67 4.65
N HIS A 27 -1.84 13.82 5.51
CA HIS A 27 -1.56 12.42 5.15
C HIS A 27 -2.83 11.56 5.04
N GLN A 28 -3.82 11.76 5.91
CA GLN A 28 -5.07 10.99 5.84
C GLN A 28 -5.94 11.39 4.65
N ASN A 29 -5.98 12.68 4.30
CA ASN A 29 -6.65 13.14 3.08
C ASN A 29 -5.98 12.63 1.80
N GLU A 30 -4.65 12.44 1.79
CA GLU A 30 -3.93 11.87 0.65
C GLU A 30 -4.22 10.37 0.50
N LEU A 31 -4.25 9.59 1.58
CA LEU A 31 -4.56 8.16 1.53
C LEU A 31 -6.02 7.88 1.11
N ASN A 32 -6.98 8.67 1.60
CA ASN A 32 -8.37 8.59 1.15
C ASN A 32 -8.53 9.06 -0.30
N LYS A 33 -7.75 10.05 -0.73
CA LYS A 33 -7.70 10.54 -2.09
C LYS A 33 -7.13 9.51 -3.06
N GLU A 34 -6.04 8.82 -2.69
CA GLU A 34 -5.45 7.76 -3.50
C GLU A 34 -6.41 6.58 -3.71
N ARG A 35 -7.19 6.19 -2.70
CA ARG A 35 -8.19 5.12 -2.82
C ARG A 35 -9.31 5.44 -3.83
N VAL A 36 -9.68 6.70 -3.96
CA VAL A 36 -10.85 7.14 -4.71
C VAL A 36 -10.50 7.77 -6.07
N GLU A 37 -9.38 8.47 -6.18
CA GLU A 37 -9.02 9.17 -7.42
C GLU A 37 -8.54 8.21 -8.52
N ASP A 38 -7.85 7.12 -8.18
CA ASP A 38 -7.24 6.24 -9.19
C ASP A 38 -8.14 5.06 -9.61
N GLY A 39 -9.20 4.75 -8.86
CA GLY A 39 -10.16 3.68 -9.18
C GLY A 39 -9.56 2.27 -9.21
N ALA A 40 -8.24 2.17 -9.21
CA ALA A 40 -7.47 0.95 -9.14
C ALA A 40 -6.63 0.95 -7.86
N ALA A 41 -6.66 -0.14 -7.12
CA ALA A 41 -5.67 -0.36 -6.09
C ALA A 41 -4.33 -0.58 -6.80
N ARG A 42 -3.42 0.39 -6.67
CA ARG A 42 -2.05 0.18 -7.16
C ARG A 42 -1.45 -1.01 -6.44
N SER A 43 -0.85 -1.92 -7.19
CA SER A 43 -0.12 -3.01 -6.57
C SER A 43 1.00 -2.45 -5.69
N ARG A 44 1.29 -3.08 -4.57
CA ARG A 44 2.34 -2.66 -3.63
C ARG A 44 3.68 -2.45 -4.31
N GLY A 45 4.02 -3.30 -5.29
CA GLY A 45 5.27 -3.25 -6.03
C GLY A 45 5.33 -2.25 -7.18
N GLU A 46 4.27 -1.53 -7.50
CA GLU A 46 4.26 -0.68 -8.71
C GLU A 46 5.30 0.46 -8.62
N LYS A 47 5.45 1.08 -7.46
CA LYS A 47 6.48 2.12 -7.23
C LYS A 47 7.89 1.54 -7.21
N HIS A 48 8.05 0.35 -6.64
CA HIS A 48 9.34 -0.35 -6.54
C HIS A 48 9.88 -0.74 -7.93
N LEU A 49 9.03 -1.30 -8.77
CA LEU A 49 9.41 -1.76 -10.11
C LEU A 49 9.58 -0.62 -11.13
N ALA A 50 8.84 0.49 -10.97
CA ALA A 50 8.90 1.65 -11.86
C ALA A 50 10.02 2.65 -11.52
N SER A 51 10.71 2.48 -10.39
CA SER A 51 11.75 3.39 -9.91
C SER A 51 13.10 3.07 -10.55
N GLU A 52 13.86 4.09 -10.95
CA GLU A 52 15.27 3.94 -11.39
C GLU A 52 16.22 3.58 -10.23
N GLN A 53 15.77 3.76 -8.99
CA GLN A 53 16.47 3.37 -7.77
C GLN A 53 15.71 2.23 -7.11
N HIS A 54 16.41 1.14 -6.84
CA HIS A 54 15.90 0.00 -6.10
C HIS A 54 15.46 0.44 -4.68
N ASP A 55 14.26 0.03 -4.28
CA ASP A 55 13.68 0.35 -2.97
C ASP A 55 13.80 -0.86 -2.04
N THR A 56 14.88 -0.90 -1.28
CA THR A 56 15.15 -1.97 -0.32
C THR A 56 14.13 -2.04 0.82
N SER A 57 13.43 -0.95 1.10
CA SER A 57 12.36 -0.92 2.11
C SER A 57 11.21 -1.83 1.71
N PHE A 58 10.85 -1.83 0.41
CA PHE A 58 9.83 -2.73 -0.11
C PHE A 58 10.22 -4.21 0.04
N ASP A 59 11.48 -4.57 -0.27
CA ASP A 59 11.97 -5.94 -0.15
C ASP A 59 11.86 -6.44 1.30
N HIS A 60 12.24 -5.59 2.25
CA HIS A 60 12.14 -5.90 3.68
C HIS A 60 10.70 -6.07 4.15
N GLU A 61 9.78 -5.19 3.72
CA GLU A 61 8.35 -5.32 4.01
C GLU A 61 7.76 -6.60 3.40
N ALA A 62 8.16 -6.95 2.18
CA ALA A 62 7.70 -8.17 1.50
C ALA A 62 8.16 -9.46 2.21
N ILE A 63 9.28 -9.42 2.92
CA ILE A 63 9.77 -10.55 3.70
C ILE A 63 9.21 -10.57 5.11
N LEU A 64 9.10 -9.42 5.75
CA LEU A 64 8.74 -9.31 7.18
C LEU A 64 7.23 -9.21 7.41
N GLY A 65 6.46 -8.80 6.40
CA GLY A 65 5.01 -8.66 6.48
C GLY A 65 4.53 -7.61 7.48
N SER A 66 5.39 -6.62 7.82
CA SER A 66 5.11 -5.56 8.76
C SER A 66 6.08 -4.40 8.53
N LYS A 67 5.58 -3.18 8.47
CA LYS A 67 6.38 -1.95 8.37
C LYS A 67 7.19 -1.72 9.63
N ASP A 68 6.54 -1.88 10.79
CA ASP A 68 7.19 -1.77 12.09
C ASP A 68 8.34 -2.76 12.23
N ALA A 69 8.14 -4.01 11.79
CA ALA A 69 9.18 -5.02 11.80
C ALA A 69 10.33 -4.67 10.84
N ALA A 70 10.07 -4.11 9.67
CA ALA A 70 11.09 -3.70 8.72
C ALA A 70 11.96 -2.57 9.31
N GLU A 71 11.34 -1.53 9.85
CA GLU A 71 12.05 -0.45 10.55
C GLU A 71 12.86 -0.94 11.75
N GLU A 72 12.34 -1.92 12.48
CA GLU A 72 12.99 -2.57 13.59
C GLU A 72 14.24 -3.34 13.12
N PHE A 73 14.13 -4.14 12.08
CA PHE A 73 15.25 -4.90 11.52
C PHE A 73 16.35 -4.01 10.94
N ASP A 74 16.01 -2.87 10.35
CA ASP A 74 16.97 -1.89 9.84
C ASP A 74 17.85 -1.27 10.94
N GLN A 75 17.40 -1.33 12.19
CA GLN A 75 18.14 -0.83 13.35
C GLN A 75 18.93 -1.94 14.09
N LEU A 76 18.79 -3.22 13.68
CA LEU A 76 19.47 -4.32 14.33
C LEU A 76 20.97 -4.39 14.01
N PRO A 77 21.78 -4.83 14.97
CA PRO A 77 23.14 -5.30 14.66
C PRO A 77 23.09 -6.46 13.64
N PRO A 78 23.99 -6.50 12.66
CA PRO A 78 23.97 -7.53 11.60
C PRO A 78 23.90 -8.97 12.09
N GLU A 79 24.57 -9.31 13.18
CA GLU A 79 24.56 -10.66 13.76
C GLU A 79 23.20 -11.04 14.35
N GLU A 80 22.44 -10.06 14.88
CA GLU A 80 21.10 -10.29 15.39
C GLU A 80 20.08 -10.37 14.25
N ALA A 81 20.18 -9.49 13.27
CA ALA A 81 19.38 -9.55 12.04
C ALA A 81 19.53 -10.92 11.36
N LYS A 82 20.77 -11.41 11.17
CA LYS A 82 21.06 -12.73 10.62
C LYS A 82 20.47 -13.88 11.45
N ALA A 83 20.54 -13.78 12.77
CA ALA A 83 19.98 -14.82 13.64
C ALA A 83 18.45 -14.91 13.51
N ARG A 84 17.75 -13.77 13.45
CA ARG A 84 16.29 -13.72 13.27
C ARG A 84 15.88 -14.11 11.87
N LEU A 85 16.59 -13.62 10.85
CA LEU A 85 16.36 -14.01 9.45
C LEU A 85 16.48 -15.52 9.26
N LYS A 86 17.43 -16.15 9.94
CA LYS A 86 17.56 -17.62 9.93
C LYS A 86 16.29 -18.31 10.42
N GLU A 87 15.66 -17.79 11.49
CA GLU A 87 14.40 -18.36 12.00
C GLU A 87 13.25 -18.20 11.00
N LEU A 88 13.23 -17.07 10.28
CA LEU A 88 12.25 -16.83 9.21
C LEU A 88 12.52 -17.74 8.01
N ALA A 89 13.76 -17.86 7.56
CA ALA A 89 14.12 -18.73 6.42
C ALA A 89 13.73 -20.19 6.66
N ILE A 90 13.88 -20.69 7.90
CA ILE A 90 13.41 -22.03 8.28
C ILE A 90 11.88 -22.17 8.19
N LYS A 91 11.12 -21.07 8.41
CA LYS A 91 9.66 -21.08 8.25
C LYS A 91 9.21 -20.93 6.80
N MET A 92 10.03 -20.31 5.95
CA MET A 92 9.80 -20.22 4.51
C MET A 92 9.92 -21.60 3.85
N ASP A 93 10.91 -22.40 4.26
CA ASP A 93 11.11 -23.81 3.86
C ASP A 93 9.98 -24.67 4.45
N ARG A 94 8.90 -24.86 3.67
CA ARG A 94 7.68 -25.55 4.13
C ARG A 94 7.76 -27.06 3.97
N ASP A 95 8.53 -27.54 2.99
CA ASP A 95 8.70 -28.96 2.73
C ASP A 95 9.90 -29.55 3.48
N GLU A 96 10.63 -28.71 4.24
CA GLU A 96 11.76 -29.06 5.09
C GLU A 96 12.93 -29.70 4.29
N ASP A 97 13.11 -29.31 3.02
CA ASP A 97 14.21 -29.83 2.17
C ASP A 97 15.55 -29.12 2.44
N GLY A 98 15.53 -28.06 3.23
CA GLY A 98 16.70 -27.24 3.62
C GLY A 98 16.99 -26.08 2.67
N PHE A 99 16.11 -25.83 1.73
CA PHE A 99 16.16 -24.76 0.76
C PHE A 99 14.83 -23.99 0.77
N VAL A 100 14.84 -22.76 0.28
CA VAL A 100 13.63 -21.99 -0.05
C VAL A 100 13.55 -21.92 -1.56
N ASP A 101 12.56 -22.59 -2.14
CA ASP A 101 12.35 -22.53 -3.58
C ASP A 101 11.48 -21.34 -4.00
N ARG A 102 11.36 -21.12 -5.31
CA ARG A 102 10.60 -19.99 -5.86
C ARG A 102 9.14 -19.99 -5.41
N LEU A 103 8.50 -21.14 -5.32
CA LEU A 103 7.08 -21.22 -4.94
C LEU A 103 6.87 -20.95 -3.45
N GLU A 104 7.78 -21.41 -2.62
CA GLU A 104 7.77 -21.14 -1.19
C GLU A 104 8.00 -19.66 -0.88
N LEU A 105 8.92 -19.03 -1.61
CA LEU A 105 9.19 -17.61 -1.48
C LEU A 105 7.99 -16.75 -1.94
N ILE A 106 7.35 -17.09 -3.07
CA ILE A 106 6.12 -16.42 -3.52
C ILE A 106 5.00 -16.56 -2.48
N ASP A 107 4.75 -17.79 -1.98
CA ASP A 107 3.72 -18.03 -0.97
C ASP A 107 4.00 -17.26 0.33
N TRP A 108 5.27 -17.14 0.70
CA TRP A 108 5.70 -16.31 1.83
C TRP A 108 5.40 -14.83 1.61
N ILE A 109 5.82 -14.25 0.48
CA ILE A 109 5.61 -12.83 0.14
C ILE A 109 4.11 -12.50 0.10
N LEU A 110 3.28 -13.35 -0.52
CA LEU A 110 1.84 -13.15 -0.55
C LEU A 110 1.19 -13.12 0.86
N ARG A 111 1.70 -13.94 1.78
CA ARG A 111 1.26 -13.88 3.18
C ARG A 111 1.72 -12.61 3.88
N SER A 112 2.94 -12.19 3.62
CA SER A 112 3.47 -10.93 4.14
C SER A 112 2.66 -9.73 3.66
N PHE A 113 2.25 -9.69 2.40
CA PHE A 113 1.35 -8.64 1.88
C PHE A 113 0.00 -8.63 2.62
N LYS A 114 -0.55 -9.80 2.92
CA LYS A 114 -1.78 -9.88 3.71
C LYS A 114 -1.60 -9.37 5.13
N LEU A 115 -0.46 -9.64 5.77
CA LEU A 115 -0.15 -9.14 7.11
C LEU A 115 0.01 -7.61 7.10
N LEU A 116 0.68 -7.05 6.08
CA LEU A 116 0.80 -5.60 5.89
C LEU A 116 -0.56 -4.92 5.75
N THR A 117 -1.46 -5.49 4.95
CA THR A 117 -2.84 -4.98 4.84
C THR A 117 -3.59 -5.00 6.17
N GLN A 118 -3.39 -6.06 6.96
CA GLN A 118 -4.00 -6.17 8.29
C GLN A 118 -3.42 -5.16 9.28
N GLU A 119 -2.11 -4.92 9.25
CA GLU A 119 -1.43 -3.91 10.07
C GLU A 119 -1.95 -2.51 9.73
N GLU A 120 -1.95 -2.12 8.45
CA GLU A 120 -2.50 -0.83 7.98
C GLU A 120 -3.97 -0.64 8.33
N ALA A 121 -4.77 -1.70 8.19
CA ALA A 121 -6.17 -1.65 8.58
C ALA A 121 -6.37 -1.52 10.09
N ALA A 122 -5.50 -2.16 10.90
CA ALA A 122 -5.57 -2.07 12.36
C ALA A 122 -5.20 -0.67 12.85
N GLU A 123 -4.17 -0.04 12.29
CA GLU A 123 -3.79 1.34 12.61
C GLU A 123 -4.93 2.32 12.29
N ARG A 124 -5.50 2.21 11.09
CA ARG A 124 -6.64 3.05 10.70
C ARG A 124 -7.86 2.80 11.55
N PHE A 125 -8.11 1.54 11.96
CA PHE A 125 -9.19 1.21 12.87
C PHE A 125 -9.04 1.91 14.22
N GLU A 126 -7.83 1.94 14.79
CA GLU A 126 -7.55 2.63 16.06
C GLU A 126 -7.71 4.15 15.94
N ASP A 127 -7.37 4.69 14.77
CA ASP A 127 -7.57 6.11 14.49
C ASP A 127 -9.05 6.48 14.33
N GLU A 128 -9.87 5.61 13.75
CA GLU A 128 -11.29 5.87 13.54
C GLU A 128 -12.17 5.52 14.76
N ASP A 129 -11.80 4.51 15.57
CA ASP A 129 -12.49 4.14 16.83
C ASP A 129 -12.20 5.17 17.94
N LYS A 130 -12.81 6.34 17.84
CA LYS A 130 -12.57 7.47 18.76
C LYS A 130 -13.01 7.21 20.20
N ASN A 131 -13.99 6.37 20.39
CA ASN A 131 -14.53 6.06 21.71
C ASN A 131 -13.86 4.85 22.37
N GLY A 132 -13.06 4.06 21.61
CA GLY A 132 -12.31 2.91 22.08
C GLY A 132 -13.20 1.72 22.45
N ASP A 133 -14.38 1.58 21.81
CA ASP A 133 -15.32 0.48 22.09
C ASP A 133 -15.07 -0.79 21.24
N GLY A 134 -14.08 -0.74 20.33
CA GLY A 134 -13.69 -1.83 19.45
C GLY A 134 -14.59 -1.94 18.22
N LYS A 135 -15.28 -0.89 17.84
CA LYS A 135 -16.11 -0.77 16.65
C LYS A 135 -15.99 0.62 16.04
N VAL A 136 -16.12 0.69 14.73
CA VAL A 136 -16.17 1.97 14.00
C VAL A 136 -17.61 2.17 13.54
N THR A 137 -18.22 3.26 14.01
CA THR A 137 -19.53 3.71 13.56
C THR A 137 -19.39 4.59 12.32
N TRP A 138 -20.45 4.73 11.54
CA TRP A 138 -20.47 5.67 10.40
C TRP A 138 -20.17 7.11 10.81
N ASP A 139 -20.65 7.55 11.98
CA ASP A 139 -20.41 8.90 12.48
C ASP A 139 -18.94 9.11 12.85
N GLU A 140 -18.25 8.11 13.39
CA GLU A 140 -16.82 8.15 13.69
C GLU A 140 -16.00 8.24 12.41
N HIS A 141 -16.27 7.38 11.42
CA HIS A 141 -15.64 7.45 10.12
C HIS A 141 -15.80 8.81 9.46
N VAL A 142 -17.02 9.33 9.35
CA VAL A 142 -17.30 10.64 8.76
C VAL A 142 -16.58 11.76 9.51
N SER A 143 -16.55 11.69 10.84
CA SER A 143 -15.85 12.68 11.66
C SER A 143 -14.34 12.68 11.43
N GLU A 144 -13.74 11.51 11.20
CA GLU A 144 -12.31 11.38 10.94
C GLU A 144 -11.96 11.77 9.50
N ALA A 145 -12.66 11.23 8.51
CA ALA A 145 -12.32 11.42 7.10
C ALA A 145 -12.70 12.81 6.57
N PHE A 146 -13.85 13.34 6.99
CA PHE A 146 -14.41 14.59 6.44
C PHE A 146 -14.50 15.73 7.48
N GLY A 147 -14.12 15.47 8.73
CA GLY A 147 -14.28 16.41 9.84
C GLY A 147 -15.71 16.42 10.39
N SER A 148 -16.05 17.43 11.21
CA SER A 148 -17.33 17.38 11.91
C SER A 148 -18.52 17.42 10.93
N PRO A 149 -19.60 16.63 11.19
CA PRO A 149 -20.80 16.56 10.34
C PRO A 149 -21.45 17.91 10.02
N GLN A 150 -21.20 18.93 10.87
CA GLN A 150 -21.66 20.29 10.64
C GLN A 150 -20.96 20.98 9.47
N LYS A 151 -19.72 20.60 9.13
CA LYS A 151 -19.01 21.15 7.97
C LYS A 151 -19.59 20.64 6.66
N ILE A 152 -20.09 19.40 6.63
CA ILE A 152 -20.69 18.78 5.45
C ILE A 152 -22.03 19.43 5.08
N SER A 153 -22.74 20.03 6.06
CA SER A 153 -24.03 20.69 5.83
C SER A 153 -23.91 22.17 5.44
N ASP A 154 -22.71 22.75 5.51
CA ASP A 154 -22.49 24.13 5.10
C ASP A 154 -22.39 24.24 3.56
N SER A 155 -22.87 25.34 3.00
CA SER A 155 -22.98 25.58 1.56
C SER A 155 -21.65 25.64 0.79
N ASP A 156 -20.53 25.42 1.48
CA ASP A 156 -19.17 25.41 0.93
C ASP A 156 -18.55 24.00 0.82
N THR A 157 -19.35 22.94 1.08
CA THR A 157 -18.92 21.56 0.83
C THR A 157 -18.79 21.37 -0.68
N GLU A 158 -17.62 21.02 -1.16
CA GLU A 158 -17.39 20.76 -2.57
C GLU A 158 -18.21 19.54 -3.04
N ASP A 159 -18.75 19.58 -4.24
CA ASP A 159 -19.51 18.46 -4.84
C ASP A 159 -18.70 17.14 -4.77
N ASN A 160 -17.39 17.23 -4.75
CA ASN A 160 -16.47 16.10 -4.64
C ASN A 160 -16.57 15.40 -3.27
N ASP A 161 -16.61 16.16 -2.15
CA ASP A 161 -16.71 15.58 -0.81
C ASP A 161 -18.03 14.83 -0.61
N LEU A 162 -19.14 15.35 -1.16
CA LEU A 162 -20.43 14.68 -1.12
C LEU A 162 -20.42 13.36 -1.90
N ARG A 163 -19.75 13.34 -3.05
CA ARG A 163 -19.61 12.14 -3.86
C ARG A 163 -18.76 11.08 -3.13
N LEU A 164 -17.65 11.48 -2.51
CA LEU A 164 -16.79 10.60 -1.73
C LEU A 164 -17.54 10.00 -0.53
N LEU A 165 -18.31 10.84 0.18
CA LEU A 165 -19.14 10.39 1.29
C LEU A 165 -20.19 9.35 0.86
N GLU A 166 -20.83 9.53 -0.29
CA GLU A 166 -21.77 8.55 -0.84
C GLU A 166 -21.09 7.24 -1.26
N GLU A 167 -19.87 7.32 -1.76
CA GLU A 167 -19.07 6.17 -2.13
C GLU A 167 -18.63 5.40 -0.89
N ASP A 168 -18.10 6.07 0.13
CA ASP A 168 -17.71 5.47 1.40
C ASP A 168 -18.90 4.82 2.12
N ASP A 169 -20.10 5.43 2.07
CA ASP A 169 -21.33 4.84 2.64
C ASP A 169 -21.66 3.48 2.00
N ARG A 170 -21.40 3.33 0.69
CA ARG A 170 -21.63 2.05 0.00
C ARG A 170 -20.59 1.00 0.37
N TYR A 171 -19.30 1.38 0.43
CA TYR A 171 -18.25 0.47 0.91
C TYR A 171 -18.45 0.07 2.36
N PHE A 172 -18.82 1.01 3.22
CA PHE A 172 -19.11 0.74 4.63
C PHE A 172 -20.23 -0.30 4.79
N LYS A 173 -21.34 -0.11 4.07
CA LYS A 173 -22.47 -1.05 4.07
C LYS A 173 -22.13 -2.41 3.46
N ALA A 174 -21.27 -2.46 2.46
CA ALA A 174 -20.82 -3.71 1.86
C ALA A 174 -19.87 -4.48 2.79
N ALA A 175 -19.05 -3.77 3.56
CA ALA A 175 -18.15 -4.35 4.54
C ALA A 175 -18.85 -4.84 5.82
N ASP A 176 -19.97 -4.21 6.21
CA ASP A 176 -20.83 -4.61 7.33
C ASP A 176 -21.57 -5.91 6.99
N ALA A 177 -20.87 -7.03 7.12
CA ALA A 177 -21.37 -8.34 6.73
C ALA A 177 -22.48 -8.85 7.64
N ASN A 178 -22.51 -8.41 8.91
CA ASN A 178 -23.51 -8.83 9.89
C ASN A 178 -24.74 -7.90 9.92
N GLY A 179 -24.67 -6.70 9.30
CA GLY A 179 -25.75 -5.73 9.17
C GLY A 179 -26.11 -5.02 10.47
N ASP A 180 -25.14 -4.88 11.41
CA ASP A 180 -25.38 -4.22 12.69
C ASP A 180 -25.15 -2.69 12.63
N GLY A 181 -24.67 -2.17 11.48
CA GLY A 181 -24.49 -0.75 11.22
C GLY A 181 -23.18 -0.18 11.75
N VAL A 182 -22.24 -1.02 12.17
CA VAL A 182 -20.90 -0.67 12.62
C VAL A 182 -19.90 -1.67 12.04
N LEU A 183 -18.62 -1.30 11.97
CA LEU A 183 -17.57 -2.20 11.51
C LEU A 183 -16.74 -2.68 12.71
N ASP A 184 -16.64 -3.99 12.89
CA ASP A 184 -15.72 -4.59 13.84
C ASP A 184 -14.30 -4.75 13.21
N LYS A 185 -13.34 -5.27 14.01
CA LYS A 185 -11.95 -5.48 13.55
C LYS A 185 -11.80 -6.45 12.37
N ASN A 186 -12.79 -7.32 12.09
CA ASN A 186 -12.77 -8.25 10.97
C ASN A 186 -13.45 -7.66 9.71
N GLU A 187 -14.38 -6.72 9.91
CA GLU A 187 -15.13 -6.07 8.85
C GLU A 187 -14.38 -4.83 8.31
N PHE A 188 -13.74 -4.09 9.20
CA PHE A 188 -13.05 -2.85 8.85
C PHE A 188 -11.95 -3.02 7.79
N PRO A 189 -11.12 -4.08 7.76
CA PRO A 189 -10.16 -4.29 6.67
C PRO A 189 -10.79 -4.35 5.29
N LYS A 190 -12.01 -4.88 5.15
CA LYS A 190 -12.75 -4.92 3.89
C LYS A 190 -13.18 -3.53 3.43
N PHE A 191 -13.50 -2.67 4.37
CA PHE A 191 -13.83 -1.27 4.11
C PHE A 191 -12.58 -0.47 3.72
N SER A 192 -11.49 -0.63 4.45
CA SER A 192 -10.26 0.13 4.23
C SER A 192 -9.47 -0.31 2.98
N HIS A 193 -9.53 -1.62 2.63
CA HIS A 193 -8.81 -2.22 1.51
C HIS A 193 -9.73 -3.11 0.65
N PRO A 194 -10.80 -2.55 0.06
CA PRO A 194 -11.83 -3.35 -0.59
C PRO A 194 -11.32 -4.20 -1.76
N SER A 195 -10.26 -3.79 -2.43
CA SER A 195 -9.67 -4.51 -3.55
C SER A 195 -9.02 -5.84 -3.16
N GLU A 196 -8.64 -6.02 -1.91
CA GLU A 196 -8.01 -7.26 -1.44
C GLU A 196 -9.01 -8.33 -0.98
N PHE A 197 -10.29 -7.99 -0.94
CA PHE A 197 -11.34 -8.89 -0.46
C PHE A 197 -12.32 -9.27 -1.56
N PRO A 198 -12.44 -10.58 -1.91
CA PRO A 198 -13.33 -11.04 -2.98
C PRO A 198 -14.79 -10.61 -2.80
N GLU A 199 -15.28 -10.53 -1.56
CA GLU A 199 -16.65 -10.10 -1.24
C GLU A 199 -16.91 -8.62 -1.55
N MET A 200 -15.88 -7.80 -1.69
CA MET A 200 -15.98 -6.38 -2.01
C MET A 200 -15.88 -6.08 -3.51
N GLN A 201 -15.47 -7.05 -4.32
CA GLN A 201 -15.20 -6.85 -5.75
C GLN A 201 -16.43 -6.35 -6.53
N GLU A 202 -17.62 -6.82 -6.19
CA GLU A 202 -18.85 -6.35 -6.84
C GLU A 202 -19.09 -4.87 -6.56
N THR A 203 -18.97 -4.44 -5.32
CA THR A 203 -19.13 -3.04 -4.92
C THR A 203 -18.07 -2.19 -5.57
N LEU A 204 -16.80 -2.64 -5.59
CA LEU A 204 -15.69 -1.96 -6.23
C LEU A 204 -15.96 -1.75 -7.74
N TYR A 205 -16.42 -2.78 -8.43
CA TYR A 205 -16.79 -2.71 -9.84
C TYR A 205 -17.95 -1.73 -10.08
N GLU A 206 -19.05 -1.85 -9.32
CA GLU A 206 -20.22 -1.00 -9.48
C GLU A 206 -19.91 0.48 -9.27
N GLU A 207 -19.12 0.82 -8.24
CA GLU A 207 -18.72 2.21 -7.96
C GLU A 207 -17.79 2.76 -9.05
N THR A 208 -16.87 1.94 -9.54
CA THR A 208 -16.00 2.34 -10.65
C THR A 208 -16.79 2.58 -11.93
N MET A 209 -17.70 1.67 -12.28
CA MET A 209 -18.54 1.84 -13.47
C MET A 209 -19.48 3.03 -13.36
N LYS A 210 -20.04 3.29 -12.18
CA LYS A 210 -20.87 4.47 -11.94
C LYS A 210 -20.11 5.78 -12.21
N ARG A 211 -18.82 5.80 -11.92
CA ARG A 211 -17.95 6.96 -12.09
C ARG A 211 -17.40 7.08 -13.51
N LYS A 212 -16.90 5.98 -14.07
CA LYS A 212 -16.12 5.94 -15.30
C LYS A 212 -16.95 5.68 -16.57
N ASP A 213 -17.99 4.84 -16.50
CA ASP A 213 -18.85 4.52 -17.65
C ASP A 213 -19.85 5.66 -17.90
N VAL A 214 -19.37 6.69 -18.61
CA VAL A 214 -20.16 7.91 -18.90
C VAL A 214 -21.28 7.63 -19.87
N ASN A 215 -21.06 6.75 -20.86
CA ASN A 215 -22.03 6.42 -21.89
C ASN A 215 -23.04 5.36 -21.45
N LYS A 216 -22.80 4.68 -20.31
CA LYS A 216 -23.64 3.63 -19.69
C LYS A 216 -23.85 2.42 -20.58
N ASP A 217 -22.81 2.02 -21.33
CA ASP A 217 -22.86 0.82 -22.17
C ASP A 217 -22.41 -0.45 -21.44
N GLY A 218 -21.93 -0.33 -20.20
CA GLY A 218 -21.50 -1.45 -19.35
C GLY A 218 -20.06 -1.90 -19.61
N TYR A 219 -19.29 -1.11 -20.35
CA TYR A 219 -17.89 -1.35 -20.66
C TYR A 219 -17.09 -0.07 -20.38
N LEU A 220 -15.77 -0.19 -20.23
CA LEU A 220 -14.88 0.98 -20.21
C LEU A 220 -14.13 1.08 -21.53
N SER A 221 -14.38 2.13 -22.29
CA SER A 221 -13.57 2.49 -23.46
C SER A 221 -12.23 3.10 -23.02
N LEU A 222 -11.22 3.12 -23.92
CA LEU A 222 -9.95 3.79 -23.65
C LEU A 222 -10.13 5.26 -23.21
N GLU A 223 -11.11 5.96 -23.77
CA GLU A 223 -11.40 7.36 -23.43
C GLU A 223 -11.91 7.47 -22.00
N GLU A 224 -12.83 6.61 -21.58
CA GLU A 224 -13.38 6.55 -20.23
C GLU A 224 -12.33 6.07 -19.21
N PHE A 225 -11.49 5.11 -19.59
CA PHE A 225 -10.38 4.63 -18.78
C PHE A 225 -9.38 5.75 -18.47
N THR A 226 -8.95 6.51 -19.49
CA THR A 226 -7.90 7.54 -19.37
C THR A 226 -8.42 8.88 -18.84
N THR A 227 -9.73 9.10 -18.77
CA THR A 227 -10.32 10.34 -18.26
C THR A 227 -10.51 10.22 -16.75
N GLU A 228 -9.68 10.91 -15.98
CA GLU A 228 -9.83 11.06 -14.52
C GLU A 228 -10.57 12.36 -14.20
N ASP A 229 -10.07 13.46 -14.70
CA ASP A 229 -10.64 14.80 -14.54
C ASP A 229 -10.78 15.46 -15.93
N PRO A 230 -11.99 15.72 -16.38
CA PRO A 230 -12.19 16.41 -17.66
C PRO A 230 -11.51 17.79 -17.74
N GLU A 231 -11.25 18.42 -16.58
CA GLU A 231 -10.58 19.72 -16.51
C GLU A 231 -9.05 19.62 -16.52
N LYS A 232 -8.50 18.42 -16.23
CA LYS A 232 -7.07 18.13 -16.20
C LYS A 232 -6.71 16.96 -17.11
N PRO A 233 -6.71 17.15 -18.43
CA PRO A 233 -6.36 16.08 -19.36
C PRO A 233 -4.91 15.60 -19.11
N LEU A 234 -4.68 14.32 -19.29
CA LEU A 234 -3.34 13.73 -19.22
C LEU A 234 -2.40 14.40 -20.23
N SER A 235 -1.12 14.48 -19.90
CA SER A 235 -0.09 14.81 -20.88
C SER A 235 -0.03 13.75 -21.98
N ASN A 236 0.53 14.09 -23.13
CA ASN A 236 0.68 13.12 -24.21
C ASN A 236 1.49 11.87 -23.81
N GLU A 237 2.46 12.03 -22.94
CA GLU A 237 3.31 10.95 -22.44
C GLU A 237 2.51 10.03 -21.50
N GLN A 238 1.79 10.59 -20.54
CA GLN A 238 0.89 9.85 -19.65
C GLN A 238 -0.21 9.13 -20.43
N TYR A 239 -0.85 9.80 -21.39
CA TYR A 239 -1.88 9.18 -22.23
C TYR A 239 -1.33 7.98 -23.03
N LEU A 240 -0.11 8.07 -23.55
CA LEU A 240 0.49 6.97 -24.30
C LEU A 240 0.82 5.77 -23.39
N ALA A 241 1.28 6.05 -22.17
CA ALA A 241 1.55 5.00 -21.18
C ALA A 241 0.25 4.31 -20.74
N GLU A 242 -0.79 5.07 -20.39
CA GLU A 242 -2.10 4.51 -20.03
C GLU A 242 -2.76 3.75 -21.19
N LYS A 243 -2.60 4.23 -22.42
CA LYS A 243 -3.07 3.52 -23.61
C LYS A 243 -2.35 2.19 -23.78
N GLU A 244 -1.04 2.13 -23.57
CA GLU A 244 -0.27 0.88 -23.67
C GLU A 244 -0.73 -0.11 -22.63
N ARG A 245 -0.91 0.32 -21.37
CA ARG A 245 -1.46 -0.51 -20.28
C ARG A 245 -2.86 -1.03 -20.63
N PHE A 246 -3.73 -0.16 -21.11
CA PHE A 246 -5.07 -0.56 -21.52
C PHE A 246 -5.02 -1.67 -22.60
N GLU A 247 -4.27 -1.46 -23.68
CA GLU A 247 -4.23 -2.36 -24.84
C GLU A 247 -3.43 -3.67 -24.61
N VAL A 248 -2.45 -3.65 -23.69
CA VAL A 248 -1.55 -4.81 -23.47
C VAL A 248 -1.92 -5.55 -22.19
N ASP A 249 -2.17 -4.80 -21.09
CA ASP A 249 -2.31 -5.41 -19.77
C ASP A 249 -3.76 -5.74 -19.42
N TYR A 250 -4.75 -4.94 -19.89
CA TYR A 250 -6.13 -5.08 -19.46
C TYR A 250 -7.08 -5.59 -20.53
N ASP A 251 -7.07 -5.07 -21.77
CA ASP A 251 -7.89 -5.54 -22.89
C ASP A 251 -7.35 -6.87 -23.43
N LYS A 252 -7.64 -7.97 -22.76
CA LYS A 252 -7.13 -9.30 -23.11
C LYS A 252 -7.78 -9.89 -24.35
N ASN A 253 -9.04 -9.49 -24.64
CA ASN A 253 -9.77 -9.98 -25.79
C ASN A 253 -9.51 -9.13 -27.06
N GLY A 254 -8.90 -7.93 -26.94
CA GLY A 254 -8.52 -7.04 -28.03
C GLY A 254 -9.69 -6.32 -28.70
N ASP A 255 -10.82 -6.16 -28.01
CA ASP A 255 -12.01 -5.50 -28.54
C ASP A 255 -12.05 -3.98 -28.30
N ARG A 256 -11.01 -3.44 -27.60
CA ARG A 256 -10.82 -2.03 -27.25
C ARG A 256 -11.80 -1.48 -26.23
N LYS A 257 -12.31 -2.35 -25.41
CA LYS A 257 -13.15 -2.04 -24.26
C LYS A 257 -12.76 -2.98 -23.13
N LEU A 258 -12.93 -2.56 -21.89
CA LEU A 258 -12.83 -3.47 -20.76
C LEU A 258 -14.23 -3.96 -20.39
N ASP A 259 -14.43 -5.25 -20.42
CA ASP A 259 -15.61 -5.89 -19.84
C ASP A 259 -15.46 -6.00 -18.29
N LYS A 260 -16.41 -6.65 -17.63
CA LYS A 260 -16.39 -6.78 -16.17
C LYS A 260 -15.17 -7.51 -15.64
N GLU A 261 -14.75 -8.59 -16.31
CA GLU A 261 -13.60 -9.38 -15.88
C GLU A 261 -12.29 -8.59 -16.08
N GLU A 262 -12.15 -7.92 -17.22
CA GLU A 262 -11.01 -7.08 -17.55
C GLU A 262 -10.95 -5.83 -16.65
N THR A 263 -12.10 -5.22 -16.36
CA THR A 263 -12.20 -4.10 -15.40
C THR A 263 -11.80 -4.53 -13.99
N LEU A 264 -12.24 -5.68 -13.53
CA LEU A 264 -11.82 -6.22 -12.23
C LEU A 264 -10.32 -6.53 -12.20
N ASN A 265 -9.75 -7.08 -13.27
CA ASN A 265 -8.30 -7.28 -13.35
C ASN A 265 -7.51 -5.97 -13.25
N TRP A 266 -8.07 -4.88 -13.75
CA TRP A 266 -7.46 -3.55 -13.55
C TRP A 266 -7.62 -3.03 -12.12
N LEU A 267 -8.77 -3.27 -11.48
CA LEU A 267 -9.08 -2.74 -10.15
C LEU A 267 -8.42 -3.52 -9.01
N LEU A 268 -8.06 -4.77 -9.25
CA LEU A 268 -7.49 -5.64 -8.22
C LEU A 268 -5.96 -5.50 -8.19
N PRO A 269 -5.34 -5.54 -7.01
CA PRO A 269 -3.90 -5.51 -6.92
C PRO A 269 -3.29 -6.75 -7.58
N GLY A 270 -2.28 -6.54 -8.43
CA GLY A 270 -1.51 -7.63 -9.03
C GLY A 270 -0.51 -8.27 -8.05
N ASN A 271 -0.95 -8.59 -6.82
CA ASN A 271 -0.08 -9.11 -5.77
C ASN A 271 0.66 -10.38 -6.19
N ASP A 272 0.02 -11.26 -6.97
CA ASP A 272 0.67 -12.46 -7.48
C ASP A 272 1.84 -12.14 -8.41
N GLU A 273 1.64 -11.21 -9.35
CA GLU A 273 2.71 -10.79 -10.29
C GLU A 273 3.84 -10.09 -9.55
N VAL A 274 3.53 -9.24 -8.58
CA VAL A 274 4.52 -8.56 -7.74
C VAL A 274 5.30 -9.57 -6.90
N ALA A 275 4.63 -10.52 -6.26
CA ALA A 275 5.30 -11.56 -5.48
C ALA A 275 6.19 -12.46 -6.35
N GLU A 276 5.77 -12.77 -7.59
CA GLU A 276 6.60 -13.51 -8.54
C GLU A 276 7.86 -12.75 -8.96
N GLN A 277 7.73 -11.45 -9.24
CA GLN A 277 8.86 -10.60 -9.64
C GLN A 277 9.81 -10.39 -8.48
N GLU A 278 9.28 -10.18 -7.27
CA GLU A 278 10.09 -10.03 -6.07
C GLU A 278 10.83 -11.33 -5.72
N ALA A 279 10.16 -12.47 -5.76
CA ALA A 279 10.83 -13.76 -5.54
C ALA A 279 11.93 -14.02 -6.58
N GLU A 280 11.71 -13.66 -7.84
CA GLU A 280 12.73 -13.78 -8.89
C GLU A 280 13.90 -12.82 -8.63
N HIS A 281 13.63 -11.58 -8.22
CA HIS A 281 14.64 -10.61 -7.83
C HIS A 281 15.52 -11.12 -6.69
N LEU A 282 14.92 -11.62 -5.62
CA LEU A 282 15.64 -12.14 -4.46
C LEU A 282 16.49 -13.36 -4.81
N ILE A 283 15.94 -14.32 -5.59
CA ILE A 283 16.70 -15.49 -6.04
C ILE A 283 17.86 -15.07 -6.94
N MET A 284 17.64 -14.21 -7.93
CA MET A 284 18.71 -13.77 -8.84
C MET A 284 19.89 -13.12 -8.11
N ASN A 285 19.65 -12.46 -7.00
CA ASN A 285 20.68 -11.73 -6.25
C ASN A 285 21.31 -12.53 -5.12
N ALA A 286 20.63 -13.56 -4.60
CA ALA A 286 21.11 -14.33 -3.45
C ALA A 286 21.58 -15.75 -3.81
N ASP A 287 21.11 -16.36 -4.91
CA ASP A 287 21.51 -17.69 -5.38
C ASP A 287 22.94 -17.67 -5.90
N THR A 288 23.89 -18.01 -5.05
CA THR A 288 25.33 -17.93 -5.34
C THR A 288 25.82 -19.10 -6.19
N ASP A 289 25.25 -20.29 -5.99
CA ASP A 289 25.66 -21.51 -6.70
C ASP A 289 24.84 -21.77 -7.97
N ASN A 290 23.81 -20.95 -8.23
CA ASN A 290 22.93 -20.98 -9.39
C ASN A 290 22.17 -22.31 -9.53
N ASP A 291 21.71 -22.87 -8.42
CA ASP A 291 20.89 -24.08 -8.41
C ASP A 291 19.37 -23.79 -8.56
N GLY A 292 18.98 -22.51 -8.51
CA GLY A 292 17.59 -22.02 -8.66
C GLY A 292 16.77 -22.06 -7.38
N LYS A 293 17.41 -22.27 -6.23
CA LYS A 293 16.84 -22.24 -4.90
C LYS A 293 17.75 -21.41 -3.98
N LEU A 294 17.27 -21.11 -2.80
CA LEU A 294 18.06 -20.43 -1.78
C LEU A 294 18.29 -21.36 -0.59
N SER A 295 19.53 -21.73 -0.35
CA SER A 295 19.88 -22.37 0.93
C SER A 295 19.71 -21.37 2.07
N ILE A 296 19.45 -21.85 3.29
CA ILE A 296 19.39 -21.00 4.48
C ILE A 296 20.68 -20.17 4.64
N GLN A 297 21.83 -20.71 4.21
CA GLN A 297 23.09 -19.98 4.31
C GLN A 297 23.18 -18.83 3.30
N GLU A 298 22.71 -18.99 2.08
CA GLU A 298 22.67 -17.94 1.07
C GLU A 298 21.76 -16.77 1.52
N ILE A 299 20.59 -17.08 2.09
CA ILE A 299 19.70 -16.07 2.67
C ILE A 299 20.42 -15.29 3.78
N ILE A 300 21.15 -15.96 4.68
CA ILE A 300 21.88 -15.31 5.76
C ILE A 300 23.07 -14.48 5.23
N ASP A 301 23.78 -14.98 4.23
CA ASP A 301 24.94 -14.29 3.65
C ASP A 301 24.54 -13.04 2.88
N HIS A 302 23.32 -12.98 2.36
CA HIS A 302 22.72 -11.83 1.68
C HIS A 302 21.62 -11.15 2.54
N HIS A 303 21.77 -11.16 3.88
CA HIS A 303 20.73 -10.66 4.79
C HIS A 303 20.27 -9.23 4.51
N GLU A 304 21.12 -8.37 3.98
CA GLU A 304 20.79 -6.99 3.61
C GLU A 304 19.72 -6.89 2.50
N LEU A 305 19.65 -7.91 1.66
CA LEU A 305 18.63 -8.01 0.61
C LEU A 305 17.26 -8.38 1.19
N PHE A 306 17.22 -9.13 2.29
CA PHE A 306 15.99 -9.63 2.91
C PHE A 306 15.52 -8.78 4.08
N VAL A 307 16.43 -8.31 4.94
CA VAL A 307 16.09 -7.66 6.20
C VAL A 307 17.25 -6.80 6.73
N GLY A 308 17.25 -5.53 6.50
CA GLY A 308 18.16 -4.60 7.19
C GLY A 308 19.47 -4.28 6.50
N SER A 309 19.94 -3.08 6.72
CA SER A 309 21.13 -2.50 6.10
C SER A 309 22.37 -2.55 7.01
N GLU A 310 23.58 -2.58 6.41
CA GLU A 310 24.87 -2.49 7.12
C GLU A 310 25.08 -1.21 7.95
N ALA A 311 24.16 -0.24 7.91
CA ALA A 311 24.46 1.15 8.24
C ALA A 311 24.19 1.58 9.68
N THR A 312 23.65 0.74 10.57
CA THR A 312 23.26 1.20 11.90
C THR A 312 23.82 0.40 13.05
N ASP A 313 24.59 1.08 13.87
CA ASP A 313 25.29 0.58 15.08
C ASP A 313 24.45 0.75 16.38
N TYR A 314 23.12 0.82 16.29
CA TYR A 314 22.25 1.06 17.46
C TYR A 314 20.93 0.30 17.38
N GLY A 315 20.78 -0.75 18.21
CA GLY A 315 19.50 -1.42 18.41
C GLY A 315 19.41 -2.18 19.72
N GLU A 316 18.77 -1.61 20.76
CA GLU A 316 18.62 -2.23 22.09
C GLU A 316 17.19 -2.72 22.42
N HIS A 317 16.20 -2.67 21.50
CA HIS A 317 14.82 -2.91 21.89
C HIS A 317 14.03 -3.84 20.96
N LEU A 318 14.38 -5.17 20.95
CA LEU A 318 13.61 -6.11 20.15
C LEU A 318 13.27 -7.42 20.89
N HIS A 319 12.03 -7.51 21.31
CA HIS A 319 11.58 -8.64 22.14
C HIS A 319 10.42 -9.47 21.60
N ASN A 320 10.05 -9.43 20.31
CA ASN A 320 8.86 -10.20 19.94
C ASN A 320 8.92 -10.94 18.59
N THR A 321 9.70 -12.02 18.51
CA THR A 321 9.59 -13.02 17.41
C THR A 321 8.33 -13.90 17.52
N SER A 322 7.50 -13.72 18.56
CA SER A 322 6.29 -14.52 18.75
C SER A 322 5.14 -14.15 17.80
N ARG A 323 5.20 -13.00 17.13
CA ARG A 323 4.21 -12.60 16.10
C ARG A 323 4.13 -13.58 14.92
N PHE A 324 5.20 -14.28 14.63
CA PHE A 324 5.28 -15.23 13.51
C PHE A 324 4.95 -16.69 13.90
N SER A 325 4.49 -16.94 15.14
CA SER A 325 4.31 -18.32 15.62
C SER A 325 2.93 -18.92 15.40
N ASP A 326 1.88 -18.12 15.25
CA ASP A 326 0.51 -18.63 15.28
C ASP A 326 -0.35 -18.39 14.02
N GLU A 327 0.12 -17.63 13.02
CA GLU A 327 -0.68 -17.27 11.82
C GLU A 327 0.00 -17.59 10.47
N LEU A 328 1.16 -18.23 10.49
CA LEU A 328 1.85 -18.72 9.30
C LEU A 328 1.67 -20.21 9.10
#